data_840ed791373ebf414849c624541c1c01
#
_entry.id   840ed791373ebf414849c624541c1c01
#
_cell.length_a   1.000
_cell.length_b   1.000
_cell.length_c   1.000
_cell.angle_alpha   90.00
_cell.angle_beta   90.00
_cell.angle_gamma   90.00
#
_symmetry.space_group_name_H-M   'P 1'
#
loop_
_entity.id
_entity.type
_entity.pdbx_description
1 polymer ?
#
loop_
_entity_poly.entity_id
_entity_poly.type
_entity_poly.pdbx_seq_one_letter_code
_entity_poly.pdbx_strand_id
1 'polypeptide(L)'
;MKLTVLGGGGVRSAFLAKSLAYNAHRIGLTEVVFLDSSAENLAIFGEIARYVFNAIRPDIHFSVTSDPVPALKNSHYVITTLRVGGDESRIRDERIALEHNTLGQETTGAGGFAMAMRSIPAILNYCRLIEEHAAEDAILFNFTIPSGLVTEAIIKSGFKRRVYGICDAPSELIRELPEILGCDERDLGVECYGLNHFSWFTHFTVRGEDVTERLIASPDLYRKTAMQYFSPELVQLCDKQLLNEYLYYYYYREVALKAIQNAPETRGEQIARINHDMREELRTVDVKANPEAAFTLWMKHYLRRENSYMQNESQQEKFHTREPLTLKQFIEEPDTGGYAGVALDIREAVNSTTTKRIVVSMSNNGT
;
A
#
# COMPACT_ATOMS: atom_id res chain seq x y z
N MET A 1 0.87 -23.90 -0.28
CA MET A 1 1.48 -22.86 0.59
C MET A 1 0.40 -22.09 1.33
N LYS A 2 0.67 -21.67 2.57
CA LYS A 2 -0.22 -20.82 3.38
C LYS A 2 0.31 -19.37 3.42
N LEU A 3 -0.60 -18.40 3.28
CA LEU A 3 -0.31 -16.97 3.44
C LEU A 3 -1.22 -16.39 4.53
N THR A 4 -0.61 -15.65 5.46
CA THR A 4 -1.34 -14.94 6.52
C THR A 4 -1.18 -13.43 6.36
N VAL A 5 -2.30 -12.70 6.45
CA VAL A 5 -2.33 -11.23 6.47
C VAL A 5 -2.60 -10.75 7.88
N LEU A 6 -1.68 -10.01 8.46
CA LEU A 6 -1.83 -9.31 9.73
C LEU A 6 -2.38 -7.90 9.46
N GLY A 7 -3.57 -7.61 9.96
CA GLY A 7 -4.36 -6.42 9.62
C GLY A 7 -5.41 -6.70 8.53
N GLY A 8 -5.87 -7.94 8.42
CA GLY A 8 -6.84 -8.38 7.42
C GLY A 8 -8.25 -7.81 7.57
N GLY A 9 -8.55 -7.09 8.67
CA GLY A 9 -9.77 -6.30 8.86
C GLY A 9 -9.68 -4.86 8.33
N GLY A 10 -8.68 -4.55 7.54
CA GLY A 10 -8.51 -3.21 6.97
C GLY A 10 -9.46 -2.92 5.79
N VAL A 11 -9.75 -1.65 5.56
CA VAL A 11 -10.64 -1.20 4.46
C VAL A 11 -10.12 -1.62 3.07
N ARG A 12 -8.80 -1.81 2.90
CA ARG A 12 -8.17 -2.24 1.63
C ARG A 12 -8.16 -3.77 1.44
N SER A 13 -8.72 -4.55 2.36
CA SER A 13 -8.63 -6.02 2.38
C SER A 13 -9.24 -6.69 1.15
N ALA A 14 -10.29 -6.12 0.55
CA ALA A 14 -10.89 -6.67 -0.66
C ALA A 14 -9.97 -6.54 -1.90
N PHE A 15 -9.21 -5.45 -2.04
CA PHE A 15 -8.19 -5.32 -3.09
C PHE A 15 -7.04 -6.31 -2.90
N LEU A 16 -6.58 -6.45 -1.66
CA LEU A 16 -5.55 -7.44 -1.33
C LEU A 16 -6.04 -8.87 -1.65
N ALA A 17 -7.27 -9.18 -1.29
CA ALA A 17 -7.88 -10.48 -1.57
C ALA A 17 -7.98 -10.75 -3.08
N LYS A 18 -8.40 -9.75 -3.89
CA LYS A 18 -8.42 -9.83 -5.35
C LYS A 18 -7.02 -10.17 -5.89
N SER A 19 -6.02 -9.38 -5.51
CA SER A 19 -4.65 -9.53 -5.98
C SER A 19 -4.06 -10.89 -5.61
N LEU A 20 -4.27 -11.36 -4.37
CA LEU A 20 -3.85 -12.70 -3.93
C LEU A 20 -4.55 -13.81 -4.70
N ALA A 21 -5.85 -13.67 -4.99
CA ALA A 21 -6.61 -14.66 -5.73
C ALA A 21 -6.11 -14.83 -7.18
N TYR A 22 -5.91 -13.72 -7.89
CA TYR A 22 -5.38 -13.74 -9.27
C TYR A 22 -4.00 -14.35 -9.35
N ASN A 23 -3.15 -14.07 -8.39
CA ASN A 23 -1.74 -14.45 -8.39
C ASN A 23 -1.46 -15.72 -7.57
N ALA A 24 -2.48 -16.38 -7.03
CA ALA A 24 -2.33 -17.55 -6.17
C ALA A 24 -1.47 -18.67 -6.78
N HIS A 25 -1.59 -18.87 -8.10
CA HIS A 25 -0.84 -19.88 -8.84
C HIS A 25 0.68 -19.62 -8.86
N ARG A 26 1.12 -18.35 -8.82
CA ARG A 26 2.54 -17.96 -8.85
C ARG A 26 3.33 -18.49 -7.66
N ILE A 27 2.67 -18.70 -6.53
CA ILE A 27 3.29 -19.16 -5.28
C ILE A 27 2.73 -20.49 -4.76
N GLY A 28 1.89 -21.16 -5.53
CA GLY A 28 1.25 -22.41 -5.12
C GLY A 28 0.40 -22.24 -3.86
N LEU A 29 -0.38 -21.15 -3.79
CA LEU A 29 -1.21 -20.82 -2.63
C LEU A 29 -2.38 -21.80 -2.49
N THR A 30 -2.55 -22.36 -1.29
CA THR A 30 -3.63 -23.31 -0.97
C THR A 30 -4.47 -22.86 0.21
N GLU A 31 -3.96 -21.91 1.02
CA GLU A 31 -4.64 -21.37 2.18
C GLU A 31 -4.30 -19.90 2.38
N VAL A 32 -5.33 -19.08 2.65
CA VAL A 32 -5.22 -17.65 3.01
C VAL A 32 -5.93 -17.43 4.34
N VAL A 33 -5.24 -16.75 5.26
CA VAL A 33 -5.81 -16.36 6.55
C VAL A 33 -5.69 -14.86 6.74
N PHE A 34 -6.83 -14.19 6.97
CA PHE A 34 -6.82 -12.78 7.36
C PHE A 34 -6.99 -12.69 8.88
N LEU A 35 -5.97 -12.18 9.54
CA LEU A 35 -5.94 -11.92 10.98
C LEU A 35 -6.12 -10.44 11.26
N ASP A 36 -6.99 -10.11 12.21
CA ASP A 36 -7.10 -8.77 12.78
C ASP A 36 -7.50 -8.87 14.27
N SER A 37 -7.04 -7.92 15.08
CA SER A 37 -7.43 -7.83 16.49
C SER A 37 -8.88 -7.38 16.68
N SER A 38 -9.48 -6.72 15.67
CA SER A 38 -10.87 -6.28 15.68
C SER A 38 -11.78 -7.33 15.04
N ALA A 39 -12.51 -8.06 15.89
CA ALA A 39 -13.52 -9.02 15.42
C ALA A 39 -14.63 -8.33 14.59
N GLU A 40 -14.97 -7.09 14.92
CA GLU A 40 -15.95 -6.29 14.17
C GLU A 40 -15.44 -5.98 12.74
N ASN A 41 -14.22 -5.51 12.61
CA ASN A 41 -13.64 -5.24 11.29
C ASN A 41 -13.51 -6.51 10.45
N LEU A 42 -13.16 -7.65 11.08
CA LEU A 42 -13.14 -8.95 10.39
C LEU A 42 -14.53 -9.37 9.91
N ALA A 43 -15.57 -9.15 10.74
CA ALA A 43 -16.94 -9.47 10.36
C ALA A 43 -17.46 -8.64 9.17
N ILE A 44 -16.89 -7.46 8.93
CA ILE A 44 -17.23 -6.57 7.81
C ILE A 44 -16.22 -6.76 6.67
N PHE A 45 -15.03 -6.22 6.83
CA PHE A 45 -14.03 -6.13 5.74
C PHE A 45 -13.37 -7.47 5.44
N GLY A 46 -13.17 -8.32 6.45
CA GLY A 46 -12.68 -9.67 6.27
C GLY A 46 -13.66 -10.55 5.48
N GLU A 47 -14.98 -10.41 5.73
CA GLU A 47 -16.00 -11.14 5.00
C GLU A 47 -16.19 -10.62 3.56
N ILE A 48 -16.10 -9.30 3.33
CA ILE A 48 -16.09 -8.74 1.97
C ILE A 48 -14.85 -9.25 1.20
N ALA A 49 -13.69 -9.26 1.84
CA ALA A 49 -12.47 -9.81 1.25
C ALA A 49 -12.61 -11.30 0.89
N ARG A 50 -13.20 -12.11 1.79
CA ARG A 50 -13.49 -13.52 1.56
C ARG A 50 -14.45 -13.71 0.37
N TYR A 51 -15.47 -12.88 0.27
CA TYR A 51 -16.42 -12.93 -0.84
C TYR A 51 -15.73 -12.64 -2.18
N VAL A 52 -14.91 -11.59 -2.25
CA VAL A 52 -14.12 -11.26 -3.45
C VAL A 52 -13.15 -12.39 -3.80
N PHE A 53 -12.41 -12.90 -2.81
CA PHE A 53 -11.44 -13.98 -3.02
C PHE A 53 -12.11 -15.24 -3.59
N ASN A 54 -13.19 -15.67 -2.96
CA ASN A 54 -13.90 -16.88 -3.35
C ASN A 54 -14.62 -16.76 -4.70
N ALA A 55 -14.99 -15.55 -5.14
CA ALA A 55 -15.52 -15.31 -6.46
C ALA A 55 -14.48 -15.58 -7.58
N ILE A 56 -13.19 -15.51 -7.25
CA ILE A 56 -12.07 -15.73 -8.20
C ILE A 56 -11.46 -17.12 -7.99
N ARG A 57 -11.23 -17.53 -6.73
CA ARG A 57 -10.56 -18.78 -6.35
C ARG A 57 -11.32 -19.55 -5.26
N PRO A 58 -12.47 -20.14 -5.62
CA PRO A 58 -13.25 -20.95 -4.66
C PRO A 58 -12.57 -22.27 -4.25
N ASP A 59 -11.52 -22.65 -4.97
CA ASP A 59 -10.72 -23.87 -4.74
C ASP A 59 -9.66 -23.68 -3.63
N ILE A 60 -9.40 -22.45 -3.18
CA ILE A 60 -8.42 -22.15 -2.12
C ILE A 60 -9.15 -21.80 -0.84
N HIS A 61 -8.71 -22.39 0.27
CA HIS A 61 -9.30 -22.11 1.57
C HIS A 61 -8.99 -20.69 2.05
N PHE A 62 -10.05 -19.88 2.26
CA PHE A 62 -9.94 -18.52 2.82
C PHE A 62 -10.65 -18.45 4.16
N SER A 63 -9.96 -18.00 5.20
CA SER A 63 -10.51 -17.84 6.54
C SER A 63 -10.14 -16.51 7.19
N VAL A 64 -10.93 -16.11 8.19
CA VAL A 64 -10.69 -14.92 9.01
C VAL A 64 -10.64 -15.33 10.48
N THR A 65 -9.75 -14.73 11.27
CA THR A 65 -9.60 -15.04 12.70
C THR A 65 -9.01 -13.87 13.47
N SER A 66 -9.31 -13.77 14.77
CA SER A 66 -8.63 -12.85 15.68
C SER A 66 -7.55 -13.55 16.54
N ASP A 67 -7.36 -14.85 16.38
CA ASP A 67 -6.34 -15.60 17.11
C ASP A 67 -5.06 -15.71 16.26
N PRO A 68 -3.94 -15.12 16.72
CA PRO A 68 -2.70 -15.12 15.96
C PRO A 68 -2.03 -16.50 15.87
N VAL A 69 -2.20 -17.37 16.84
CA VAL A 69 -1.52 -18.68 16.87
C VAL A 69 -1.98 -19.59 15.74
N PRO A 70 -3.27 -19.92 15.58
CA PRO A 70 -3.72 -20.71 14.44
C PRO A 70 -3.54 -19.99 13.11
N ALA A 71 -3.64 -18.65 13.09
CA ALA A 71 -3.40 -17.88 11.88
C ALA A 71 -1.98 -18.07 11.35
N LEU A 72 -0.97 -17.96 12.22
CA LEU A 72 0.44 -18.03 11.85
C LEU A 72 0.95 -19.46 11.70
N LYS A 73 0.29 -20.44 12.30
CA LYS A 73 0.76 -21.83 12.25
C LYS A 73 1.00 -22.31 10.83
N ASN A 74 2.27 -22.70 10.56
CA ASN A 74 2.74 -23.17 9.26
C ASN A 74 2.58 -22.16 8.11
N SER A 75 2.49 -20.86 8.40
CA SER A 75 2.48 -19.84 7.35
C SER A 75 3.83 -19.73 6.68
N HIS A 76 3.85 -19.80 5.35
CA HIS A 76 5.05 -19.62 4.54
C HIS A 76 5.27 -18.14 4.18
N TYR A 77 4.18 -17.38 4.10
CA TYR A 77 4.18 -15.97 3.77
C TYR A 77 3.34 -15.21 4.78
N VAL A 78 3.88 -14.10 5.26
CA VAL A 78 3.16 -13.19 6.15
C VAL A 78 3.23 -11.78 5.56
N ILE A 79 2.08 -11.15 5.35
CA ILE A 79 1.98 -9.75 4.95
C ILE A 79 1.47 -8.96 6.15
N THR A 80 2.12 -7.83 6.48
CA THR A 80 1.63 -6.94 7.53
C THR A 80 1.05 -5.67 6.94
N THR A 81 -0.12 -5.26 7.43
CA THR A 81 -0.81 -4.03 7.03
C THR A 81 -1.53 -3.41 8.23
N LEU A 82 -0.81 -3.34 9.36
CA LEU A 82 -1.37 -2.87 10.62
C LEU A 82 -1.49 -1.34 10.65
N ARG A 83 -2.54 -0.86 11.32
CA ARG A 83 -2.68 0.55 11.70
C ARG A 83 -2.88 0.63 13.21
N VAL A 84 -1.78 0.69 13.93
CA VAL A 84 -1.79 0.74 15.40
C VAL A 84 -2.29 2.11 15.88
N GLY A 85 -3.34 2.08 16.73
CA GLY A 85 -4.01 3.28 17.22
C GLY A 85 -5.12 3.83 16.31
N GLY A 86 -5.37 3.17 15.16
CA GLY A 86 -6.49 3.49 14.27
C GLY A 86 -6.44 4.91 13.68
N ASP A 87 -7.60 5.38 13.24
CA ASP A 87 -7.75 6.71 12.63
C ASP A 87 -7.59 7.83 13.65
N GLU A 88 -8.01 7.63 14.91
CA GLU A 88 -7.88 8.64 15.98
C GLU A 88 -6.42 9.03 16.28
N SER A 89 -5.52 8.05 16.32
CA SER A 89 -4.10 8.33 16.55
C SER A 89 -3.50 9.08 15.37
N ARG A 90 -3.88 8.75 14.14
CA ARG A 90 -3.48 9.50 12.95
C ARG A 90 -3.92 10.96 13.02
N ILE A 91 -5.19 11.22 13.35
CA ILE A 91 -5.73 12.58 13.49
C ILE A 91 -4.91 13.37 14.52
N ARG A 92 -4.63 12.74 15.67
CA ARG A 92 -3.82 13.37 16.73
C ARG A 92 -2.42 13.73 16.25
N ASP A 93 -1.75 12.82 15.54
CA ASP A 93 -0.40 13.05 15.01
C ASP A 93 -0.38 14.20 14.00
N GLU A 94 -1.38 14.25 13.11
CA GLU A 94 -1.51 15.33 12.13
C GLU A 94 -1.78 16.67 12.81
N ARG A 95 -2.70 16.72 13.79
CA ARG A 95 -3.04 17.95 14.52
C ARG A 95 -1.89 18.49 15.34
N ILE A 96 -1.19 17.67 16.09
CA ILE A 96 0.00 18.08 16.87
C ILE A 96 1.05 18.70 15.94
N ALA A 97 1.33 18.10 14.80
CA ALA A 97 2.28 18.64 13.85
C ALA A 97 1.84 20.04 13.33
N LEU A 98 0.56 20.20 12.99
CA LEU A 98 0.01 21.48 12.52
C LEU A 98 0.03 22.58 13.58
N GLU A 99 -0.22 22.26 14.85
CA GLU A 99 -0.09 23.19 15.98
C GLU A 99 1.32 23.77 16.11
N HIS A 100 2.33 23.02 15.65
CA HIS A 100 3.73 23.44 15.62
C HIS A 100 4.18 23.95 14.23
N ASN A 101 3.25 24.35 13.36
CA ASN A 101 3.54 24.80 12.00
C ASN A 101 4.40 23.82 11.19
N THR A 102 4.17 22.52 11.40
CA THR A 102 4.85 21.44 10.72
C THR A 102 3.82 20.57 10.00
N LEU A 103 4.21 20.00 8.86
CA LEU A 103 3.33 19.13 8.10
C LEU A 103 2.92 17.91 8.93
N GLY A 104 1.60 17.69 9.01
CA GLY A 104 0.98 16.50 9.60
C GLY A 104 0.68 15.48 8.51
N GLN A 105 1.44 14.37 8.49
CA GLN A 105 1.27 13.29 7.52
C GLN A 105 1.62 11.94 8.19
N GLU A 106 0.88 10.87 7.84
CA GLU A 106 0.98 9.59 8.54
C GLU A 106 2.27 8.79 8.27
N THR A 107 2.96 9.07 7.17
CA THR A 107 4.11 8.26 6.72
C THR A 107 5.44 8.99 6.88
N THR A 108 5.44 10.31 6.69
CA THR A 108 6.64 11.14 6.68
C THR A 108 6.63 12.17 7.80
N GLY A 109 7.81 12.71 8.14
CA GLY A 109 7.96 13.76 9.15
C GLY A 109 7.58 13.31 10.57
N ALA A 110 7.11 14.26 11.39
CA ALA A 110 6.78 14.03 12.81
C ALA A 110 5.63 13.02 13.00
N GLY A 111 4.59 13.10 12.15
CA GLY A 111 3.46 12.16 12.19
C GLY A 111 3.89 10.73 11.85
N GLY A 112 4.74 10.56 10.82
CA GLY A 112 5.32 9.27 10.48
C GLY A 112 6.18 8.70 11.60
N PHE A 113 6.98 9.53 12.29
CA PHE A 113 7.74 9.10 13.45
C PHE A 113 6.84 8.64 14.60
N ALA A 114 5.79 9.40 14.93
CA ALA A 114 4.81 9.02 15.96
C ALA A 114 4.11 7.68 15.62
N MET A 115 3.74 7.47 14.35
CA MET A 115 3.18 6.21 13.86
C MET A 115 4.17 5.06 14.01
N ALA A 116 5.46 5.26 13.69
CA ALA A 116 6.50 4.26 13.86
C ALA A 116 6.65 3.85 15.33
N MET A 117 6.67 4.80 16.25
CA MET A 117 6.78 4.53 17.69
C MET A 117 5.65 3.65 18.23
N ARG A 118 4.47 3.70 17.64
CA ARG A 118 3.35 2.81 17.99
C ARG A 118 3.39 1.48 17.25
N SER A 119 3.77 1.51 15.97
CA SER A 119 3.73 0.33 15.10
C SER A 119 4.85 -0.66 15.42
N ILE A 120 6.07 -0.17 15.71
CA ILE A 120 7.25 -1.02 15.95
C ILE A 120 7.03 -2.02 17.09
N PRO A 121 6.59 -1.64 18.31
CA PRO A 121 6.36 -2.62 19.39
C PRO A 121 5.34 -3.71 19.00
N ALA A 122 4.27 -3.34 18.31
CA ALA A 122 3.25 -4.30 17.88
C ALA A 122 3.81 -5.28 16.84
N ILE A 123 4.55 -4.78 15.86
CA ILE A 123 5.19 -5.62 14.84
C ILE A 123 6.24 -6.55 15.45
N LEU A 124 7.08 -6.08 16.36
CA LEU A 124 8.08 -6.93 17.03
C LEU A 124 7.43 -8.05 17.87
N ASN A 125 6.24 -7.79 18.43
CA ASN A 125 5.46 -8.86 19.06
C ASN A 125 5.01 -9.91 18.03
N TYR A 126 4.51 -9.50 16.85
CA TYR A 126 4.18 -10.45 15.79
C TYR A 126 5.42 -11.17 15.23
N CYS A 127 6.58 -10.52 15.16
CA CYS A 127 7.82 -11.18 14.75
C CYS A 127 8.16 -12.38 15.64
N ARG A 128 7.99 -12.27 16.98
CA ARG A 128 8.17 -13.41 17.90
C ARG A 128 7.18 -14.54 17.60
N LEU A 129 5.90 -14.21 17.40
CA LEU A 129 4.89 -15.21 17.06
C LEU A 129 5.15 -15.88 15.70
N ILE A 130 5.69 -15.16 14.74
CA ILE A 130 6.10 -15.71 13.43
C ILE A 130 7.26 -16.70 13.63
N GLU A 131 8.26 -16.35 14.44
CA GLU A 131 9.38 -17.23 14.74
C GLU A 131 8.94 -18.53 15.46
N GLU A 132 7.93 -18.43 16.32
CA GLU A 132 7.42 -19.56 17.12
C GLU A 132 6.48 -20.48 16.32
N HIS A 133 5.68 -19.94 15.40
CA HIS A 133 4.54 -20.67 14.82
C HIS A 133 4.57 -20.80 13.28
N ALA A 134 5.20 -19.88 12.58
CA ALA A 134 5.25 -19.93 11.11
C ALA A 134 6.28 -20.97 10.61
N ALA A 135 6.24 -21.26 9.33
CA ALA A 135 7.22 -22.13 8.70
C ALA A 135 8.66 -21.61 8.92
N GLU A 136 9.61 -22.52 8.99
CA GLU A 136 11.01 -22.18 9.27
C GLU A 136 11.61 -21.27 8.20
N ASP A 137 11.19 -21.42 6.95
CA ASP A 137 11.57 -20.63 5.80
C ASP A 137 10.62 -19.47 5.48
N ALA A 138 9.73 -19.12 6.41
CA ALA A 138 8.74 -18.07 6.22
C ALA A 138 9.37 -16.73 5.80
N ILE A 139 8.65 -16.01 4.95
CA ILE A 139 9.02 -14.65 4.50
C ILE A 139 7.99 -13.67 5.03
N LEU A 140 8.48 -12.60 5.66
CA LEU A 140 7.68 -11.48 6.13
C LEU A 140 7.75 -10.32 5.11
N PHE A 141 6.60 -9.91 4.59
CA PHE A 141 6.44 -8.72 3.77
C PHE A 141 5.81 -7.61 4.59
N ASN A 142 6.59 -6.61 4.96
CA ASN A 142 6.12 -5.52 5.80
C ASN A 142 5.58 -4.37 4.96
N PHE A 143 4.25 -4.16 5.00
CA PHE A 143 3.57 -2.99 4.47
C PHE A 143 3.07 -2.05 5.59
N THR A 144 3.30 -2.40 6.86
CA THR A 144 2.91 -1.54 8.00
C THR A 144 3.66 -0.21 7.94
N ILE A 145 2.91 0.87 7.96
CA ILE A 145 3.41 2.25 7.83
C ILE A 145 4.07 2.73 9.14
N PRO A 146 5.16 3.49 9.04
CA PRO A 146 6.03 3.77 7.88
C PRO A 146 6.92 2.58 7.53
N SER A 147 6.75 2.03 6.34
CA SER A 147 7.36 0.75 5.97
C SER A 147 8.88 0.71 6.15
N GLY A 148 9.59 1.76 5.77
CA GLY A 148 11.05 1.83 5.91
C GLY A 148 11.51 1.73 7.37
N LEU A 149 10.95 2.55 8.28
CA LEU A 149 11.30 2.56 9.71
C LEU A 149 10.95 1.24 10.39
N VAL A 150 9.76 0.71 10.10
CA VAL A 150 9.29 -0.55 10.69
C VAL A 150 10.15 -1.72 10.21
N THR A 151 10.49 -1.78 8.92
CA THR A 151 11.35 -2.83 8.38
C THR A 151 12.76 -2.78 8.97
N GLU A 152 13.35 -1.60 9.10
CA GLU A 152 14.66 -1.43 9.74
C GLU A 152 14.62 -1.89 11.21
N ALA A 153 13.57 -1.56 11.94
CA ALA A 153 13.39 -2.00 13.33
C ALA A 153 13.28 -3.54 13.43
N ILE A 154 12.57 -4.19 12.51
CA ILE A 154 12.49 -5.65 12.44
C ILE A 154 13.88 -6.25 12.23
N ILE A 155 14.63 -5.75 11.26
CA ILE A 155 15.98 -6.25 10.95
C ILE A 155 16.90 -6.07 12.17
N LYS A 156 16.89 -4.88 12.79
CA LYS A 156 17.74 -4.57 13.95
C LYS A 156 17.33 -5.29 15.23
N SER A 157 16.10 -5.79 15.32
CA SER A 157 15.66 -6.63 16.45
C SER A 157 16.31 -8.02 16.47
N GLY A 158 16.97 -8.43 15.40
CA GLY A 158 17.53 -9.76 15.25
C GLY A 158 16.53 -10.82 14.79
N PHE A 159 15.43 -10.39 14.14
CA PHE A 159 14.44 -11.30 13.55
C PHE A 159 15.10 -12.31 12.61
N LYS A 160 14.81 -13.59 12.81
CA LYS A 160 15.54 -14.71 12.19
C LYS A 160 14.97 -15.17 10.86
N ARG A 161 13.83 -14.61 10.42
CA ARG A 161 13.24 -14.93 9.12
C ARG A 161 13.59 -13.84 8.11
N ARG A 162 13.42 -14.12 6.82
CA ARG A 162 13.58 -13.11 5.77
C ARG A 162 12.49 -12.06 5.90
N VAL A 163 12.86 -10.78 5.78
CA VAL A 163 11.93 -9.66 5.80
C VAL A 163 12.24 -8.69 4.66
N TYR A 164 11.18 -8.22 4.02
CA TYR A 164 11.22 -7.19 2.99
C TYR A 164 10.17 -6.13 3.30
N GLY A 165 10.58 -4.87 3.31
CA GLY A 165 9.63 -3.76 3.34
C GLY A 165 9.08 -3.53 1.94
N ILE A 166 7.78 -3.50 1.81
CA ILE A 166 7.08 -3.33 0.54
C ILE A 166 6.25 -2.06 0.53
N CYS A 167 6.10 -1.48 -0.65
CA CYS A 167 5.24 -0.33 -0.90
C CYS A 167 4.71 -0.40 -2.34
N ASP A 168 3.48 0.05 -2.54
CA ASP A 168 2.85 0.11 -3.87
C ASP A 168 3.28 1.34 -4.68
N ALA A 169 3.50 2.49 -4.05
CA ALA A 169 3.75 3.76 -4.74
C ALA A 169 4.91 3.72 -5.76
N PRO A 170 6.12 3.20 -5.47
CA PRO A 170 7.17 3.13 -6.49
C PRO A 170 6.80 2.24 -7.67
N SER A 171 6.17 1.11 -7.39
CA SER A 171 5.76 0.17 -8.43
C SER A 171 4.60 0.71 -9.28
N GLU A 172 3.72 1.51 -8.70
CA GLU A 172 2.60 2.14 -9.39
C GLU A 172 3.12 3.11 -10.45
N LEU A 173 4.00 4.04 -10.07
CA LEU A 173 4.62 4.96 -11.04
C LEU A 173 5.34 4.20 -12.17
N ILE A 174 6.15 3.19 -11.84
CA ILE A 174 6.89 2.41 -12.86
C ILE A 174 5.93 1.71 -13.84
N ARG A 175 4.80 1.19 -13.37
CA ARG A 175 3.79 0.51 -14.23
C ARG A 175 3.02 1.46 -15.14
N GLU A 176 2.95 2.75 -14.82
CA GLU A 176 2.29 3.75 -15.67
C GLU A 176 3.17 4.18 -16.85
N LEU A 177 4.50 4.09 -16.73
CA LEU A 177 5.44 4.58 -17.75
C LEU A 177 5.36 3.84 -19.09
N PRO A 178 5.13 2.52 -19.18
CA PRO A 178 5.01 1.80 -20.44
C PRO A 178 3.93 2.35 -21.37
N GLU A 179 2.77 2.73 -20.83
CA GLU A 179 1.70 3.37 -21.63
C GLU A 179 2.16 4.69 -22.23
N ILE A 180 2.84 5.52 -21.43
CA ILE A 180 3.37 6.83 -21.86
C ILE A 180 4.44 6.67 -22.94
N LEU A 181 5.30 5.66 -22.77
CA LEU A 181 6.41 5.40 -23.66
C LEU A 181 6.03 4.55 -24.89
N GLY A 182 4.84 3.93 -24.89
CA GLY A 182 4.40 3.02 -25.95
C GLY A 182 5.27 1.76 -26.03
N CYS A 183 5.66 1.17 -24.89
CA CYS A 183 6.50 -0.02 -24.84
C CYS A 183 5.89 -1.12 -23.96
N ASP A 184 6.46 -2.33 -24.04
CA ASP A 184 6.14 -3.41 -23.10
C ASP A 184 6.83 -3.15 -21.75
N GLU A 185 6.17 -3.49 -20.63
CA GLU A 185 6.76 -3.36 -19.27
C GLU A 185 8.10 -4.08 -19.15
N ARG A 186 8.28 -5.20 -19.83
CA ARG A 186 9.51 -5.99 -19.82
C ARG A 186 10.68 -5.32 -20.50
N ASP A 187 10.42 -4.36 -21.38
CA ASP A 187 11.44 -3.60 -22.13
C ASP A 187 11.90 -2.36 -21.37
N LEU A 188 11.14 -1.96 -20.32
CA LEU A 188 11.41 -0.78 -19.52
C LEU A 188 12.50 -1.03 -18.47
N GLY A 189 13.53 -0.21 -18.45
CA GLY A 189 14.49 -0.11 -17.37
C GLY A 189 14.30 1.18 -16.59
N VAL A 190 14.21 1.09 -15.26
CA VAL A 190 14.11 2.22 -14.34
C VAL A 190 14.95 1.91 -13.11
N GLU A 191 15.65 2.88 -12.56
CA GLU A 191 16.30 2.80 -11.26
C GLU A 191 15.59 3.70 -10.26
N CYS A 192 15.42 3.20 -9.03
CA CYS A 192 14.83 3.95 -7.93
C CYS A 192 15.80 3.94 -6.75
N TYR A 193 16.02 5.09 -6.13
CA TYR A 193 16.88 5.21 -4.95
C TYR A 193 16.30 6.21 -3.94
N GLY A 194 16.72 6.12 -2.69
CA GLY A 194 16.26 6.96 -1.58
C GLY A 194 15.62 6.13 -0.47
N LEU A 195 14.72 6.75 0.29
CA LEU A 195 13.95 6.11 1.36
C LEU A 195 12.51 5.87 0.90
N ASN A 196 11.77 5.02 1.59
CA ASN A 196 10.35 4.84 1.32
C ASN A 196 9.61 6.18 1.36
N HIS A 197 8.89 6.51 0.30
CA HIS A 197 8.22 7.80 0.05
C HIS A 197 9.14 9.04 0.03
N PHE A 198 10.44 8.84 0.04
CA PHE A 198 11.45 9.89 -0.14
C PHE A 198 12.49 9.38 -1.14
N SER A 199 12.05 9.21 -2.39
CA SER A 199 12.83 8.52 -3.43
C SER A 199 12.66 9.19 -4.79
N TRP A 200 13.65 8.96 -5.64
CA TRP A 200 13.74 9.46 -7.00
C TRP A 200 13.91 8.31 -7.96
N PHE A 201 13.45 8.52 -9.20
CA PHE A 201 13.56 7.57 -10.28
C PHE A 201 14.42 8.14 -11.39
N THR A 202 15.30 7.32 -11.94
CA THR A 202 16.30 7.71 -12.92
C THR A 202 16.63 6.56 -13.89
N HIS A 203 17.50 6.82 -14.88
CA HIS A 203 17.95 5.82 -15.86
C HIS A 203 16.80 5.14 -16.61
N PHE A 204 15.92 5.97 -17.19
CA PHE A 204 14.81 5.46 -17.98
C PHE A 204 15.29 4.95 -19.32
N THR A 205 15.17 3.64 -19.55
CA THR A 205 15.56 3.00 -20.81
C THR A 205 14.45 2.13 -21.36
N VAL A 206 14.34 2.05 -22.69
CA VAL A 206 13.51 1.07 -23.39
C VAL A 206 14.42 0.22 -24.26
N ARG A 207 14.51 -1.08 -23.99
CA ARG A 207 15.45 -2.01 -24.64
C ARG A 207 16.90 -1.54 -24.57
N GLY A 208 17.26 -0.87 -23.48
CA GLY A 208 18.60 -0.34 -23.24
C GLY A 208 18.90 1.03 -23.86
N GLU A 209 18.00 1.60 -24.65
CA GLU A 209 18.11 2.95 -25.18
C GLU A 209 17.56 3.96 -24.19
N ASP A 210 18.29 5.04 -23.92
CA ASP A 210 17.86 6.13 -23.04
C ASP A 210 16.64 6.86 -23.62
N VAL A 211 15.58 6.94 -22.83
CA VAL A 211 14.32 7.59 -23.19
C VAL A 211 13.97 8.74 -22.27
N THR A 212 14.88 9.17 -21.40
CA THR A 212 14.64 10.19 -20.37
C THR A 212 14.05 11.47 -20.96
N GLU A 213 14.67 12.05 -22.00
CA GLU A 213 14.18 13.28 -22.63
C GLU A 213 12.78 13.12 -23.21
N ARG A 214 12.53 12.00 -23.89
CA ARG A 214 11.22 11.71 -24.46
C ARG A 214 10.15 11.56 -23.37
N LEU A 215 10.50 10.93 -22.25
CA LEU A 215 9.59 10.73 -21.12
C LEU A 215 9.22 12.05 -20.48
N ILE A 216 10.20 12.86 -20.08
CA ILE A 216 9.96 14.13 -19.36
C ILE A 216 9.31 15.21 -20.23
N ALA A 217 9.46 15.10 -21.55
CA ALA A 217 8.78 15.98 -22.50
C ALA A 217 7.32 15.57 -22.77
N SER A 218 6.88 14.41 -22.33
CA SER A 218 5.53 13.93 -22.57
C SER A 218 4.52 14.63 -21.67
N PRO A 219 3.49 15.32 -22.23
CA PRO A 219 2.41 15.89 -21.41
C PRO A 219 1.63 14.83 -20.61
N ASP A 220 1.57 13.61 -21.11
CA ASP A 220 0.86 12.50 -20.46
C ASP A 220 1.54 12.09 -19.15
N LEU A 221 2.84 12.24 -19.01
CA LEU A 221 3.55 12.04 -17.76
C LEU A 221 2.93 12.87 -16.62
N TYR A 222 2.67 14.15 -16.89
CA TYR A 222 2.13 15.11 -15.92
C TYR A 222 0.60 15.12 -15.84
N ARG A 223 -0.08 14.30 -16.64
CA ARG A 223 -1.53 14.18 -16.62
C ARG A 223 -2.02 12.85 -16.06
N LYS A 224 -1.27 11.77 -16.31
CA LYS A 224 -1.73 10.40 -16.03
C LYS A 224 -1.03 9.76 -14.85
N THR A 225 0.03 10.37 -14.30
CA THR A 225 0.81 9.81 -13.18
C THR A 225 0.85 10.75 -11.98
N ALA A 226 1.47 10.28 -10.89
CA ALA A 226 1.75 11.10 -9.71
C ALA A 226 2.60 12.35 -10.02
N MET A 227 3.23 12.43 -11.20
CA MET A 227 3.94 13.62 -11.65
C MET A 227 3.02 14.83 -11.88
N GLN A 228 1.69 14.66 -11.90
CA GLN A 228 0.72 15.76 -11.91
C GLN A 228 0.92 16.78 -10.78
N TYR A 229 1.51 16.37 -9.66
CA TYR A 229 1.77 17.24 -8.51
C TYR A 229 3.04 18.08 -8.64
N PHE A 230 3.86 17.86 -9.68
CA PHE A 230 5.15 18.51 -9.86
C PHE A 230 5.20 19.28 -11.18
N SER A 231 5.88 20.44 -11.17
CA SER A 231 6.09 21.16 -12.43
C SER A 231 7.19 20.52 -13.27
N PRO A 232 7.11 20.60 -14.62
CA PRO A 232 8.18 20.14 -15.49
C PRO A 232 9.53 20.81 -15.19
N GLU A 233 9.52 22.09 -14.78
CA GLU A 233 10.71 22.85 -14.41
C GLU A 233 11.39 22.25 -13.17
N LEU A 234 10.62 21.78 -12.18
CA LEU A 234 11.18 21.10 -11.03
C LEU A 234 11.87 19.79 -11.42
N VAL A 235 11.27 19.02 -12.31
CA VAL A 235 11.88 17.78 -12.84
C VAL A 235 13.22 18.09 -13.53
N GLN A 236 13.28 19.17 -14.32
CA GLN A 236 14.54 19.63 -14.93
C GLN A 236 15.59 20.03 -13.88
N LEU A 237 15.18 20.74 -12.82
CA LEU A 237 16.07 21.12 -11.71
C LEU A 237 16.54 19.93 -10.86
N CYS A 238 15.80 18.83 -10.86
CA CYS A 238 16.16 17.58 -10.19
C CYS A 238 16.92 16.64 -11.15
N ASP A 239 17.74 17.14 -12.03
CA ASP A 239 18.54 16.36 -12.99
C ASP A 239 17.71 15.37 -13.82
N LYS A 240 16.49 15.78 -14.19
CA LYS A 240 15.54 14.99 -15.00
C LYS A 240 15.07 13.68 -14.31
N GLN A 241 15.14 13.63 -12.99
CA GLN A 241 14.63 12.53 -12.20
C GLN A 241 13.14 12.71 -11.94
N LEU A 242 12.37 11.62 -11.99
CA LEU A 242 10.99 11.65 -11.52
C LEU A 242 10.97 11.51 -10.01
N LEU A 243 9.94 12.07 -9.40
CA LEU A 243 9.82 12.21 -7.96
C LEU A 243 8.73 11.28 -7.41
N ASN A 244 9.02 10.62 -6.28
CA ASN A 244 7.96 9.99 -5.51
C ASN A 244 6.93 11.04 -5.08
N GLU A 245 5.66 10.71 -5.09
CA GLU A 245 4.55 11.64 -4.83
C GLU A 245 4.69 12.43 -3.53
N TYR A 246 5.24 11.80 -2.47
CA TYR A 246 5.40 12.47 -1.17
C TYR A 246 6.57 13.43 -1.11
N LEU A 247 7.42 13.50 -2.13
CA LEU A 247 8.37 14.60 -2.28
C LEU A 247 7.66 15.94 -2.47
N TYR A 248 6.36 15.92 -2.80
CA TYR A 248 5.52 17.11 -2.76
C TYR A 248 5.58 17.83 -1.40
N TYR A 249 5.56 17.08 -0.30
CA TYR A 249 5.64 17.62 1.05
C TYR A 249 7.00 18.27 1.39
N TYR A 250 8.03 18.02 0.59
CA TYR A 250 9.36 18.59 0.77
C TYR A 250 9.61 19.75 -0.19
N TYR A 251 9.35 19.56 -1.47
CA TYR A 251 9.59 20.59 -2.48
C TYR A 251 8.56 21.72 -2.44
N TYR A 252 7.31 21.41 -2.07
CA TYR A 252 6.22 22.38 -1.94
C TYR A 252 5.72 22.50 -0.50
N ARG A 253 6.64 22.35 0.48
CA ARG A 253 6.32 22.29 1.91
C ARG A 253 5.42 23.42 2.38
N GLU A 254 5.76 24.68 2.06
CA GLU A 254 5.01 25.86 2.50
C GLU A 254 3.61 25.91 1.86
N VAL A 255 3.50 25.47 0.61
CA VAL A 255 2.22 25.40 -0.11
C VAL A 255 1.33 24.32 0.53
N ALA A 256 1.88 23.13 0.73
CA ALA A 256 1.16 22.01 1.35
C ALA A 256 0.73 22.35 2.78
N LEU A 257 1.63 22.91 3.60
CA LEU A 257 1.31 23.30 4.97
C LEU A 257 0.15 24.30 5.02
N LYS A 258 0.23 25.37 4.21
CA LYS A 258 -0.82 26.38 4.14
C LYS A 258 -2.14 25.82 3.63
N ALA A 259 -2.09 24.91 2.65
CA ALA A 259 -3.27 24.26 2.11
C ALA A 259 -3.97 23.40 3.19
N ILE A 260 -3.21 22.58 3.93
CA ILE A 260 -3.75 21.74 5.00
C ILE A 260 -4.29 22.59 6.16
N GLN A 261 -3.58 23.65 6.56
CA GLN A 261 -4.05 24.54 7.63
C GLN A 261 -5.35 25.27 7.29
N ASN A 262 -5.60 25.56 6.02
CA ASN A 262 -6.82 26.20 5.54
C ASN A 262 -7.94 25.21 5.16
N ALA A 263 -7.64 23.92 5.09
CA ALA A 263 -8.63 22.90 4.80
C ALA A 263 -9.62 22.74 5.97
N PRO A 264 -10.90 22.44 5.70
CA PRO A 264 -11.89 22.24 6.76
C PRO A 264 -11.61 21.03 7.66
N GLU A 265 -10.88 20.06 7.15
CA GLU A 265 -10.46 18.84 7.83
C GLU A 265 -9.09 18.39 7.36
N THR A 266 -8.30 17.73 8.21
CA THR A 266 -7.06 17.07 7.79
C THR A 266 -7.37 15.81 6.99
N ARG A 267 -6.37 15.26 6.31
CA ARG A 267 -6.54 13.98 5.60
C ARG A 267 -6.95 12.85 6.56
N GLY A 268 -6.41 12.83 7.77
CA GLY A 268 -6.78 11.86 8.81
C GLY A 268 -8.24 11.98 9.20
N GLU A 269 -8.74 13.20 9.42
CA GLU A 269 -10.16 13.46 9.75
C GLU A 269 -11.08 13.06 8.60
N GLN A 270 -10.73 13.43 7.38
CA GLN A 270 -11.46 13.04 6.17
C GLN A 270 -11.60 11.52 6.04
N ILE A 271 -10.48 10.80 6.20
CA ILE A 271 -10.48 9.34 6.15
C ILE A 271 -11.29 8.72 7.29
N ALA A 272 -11.16 9.25 8.52
CA ALA A 272 -11.93 8.78 9.67
C ALA A 272 -13.44 8.95 9.44
N ARG A 273 -13.85 10.07 8.90
CA ARG A 273 -15.27 10.34 8.57
C ARG A 273 -15.77 9.38 7.49
N ILE A 274 -15.02 9.20 6.39
CA ILE A 274 -15.40 8.25 5.33
C ILE A 274 -15.49 6.82 5.87
N ASN A 275 -14.51 6.41 6.68
CA ASN A 275 -14.49 5.08 7.30
C ASN A 275 -15.65 4.90 8.30
N HIS A 276 -16.01 5.95 9.03
CA HIS A 276 -17.17 5.94 9.94
C HIS A 276 -18.46 5.75 9.14
N ASP A 277 -18.74 6.59 8.14
CA ASP A 277 -19.91 6.51 7.28
C ASP A 277 -20.02 5.10 6.65
N MET A 278 -18.90 4.58 6.16
CA MET A 278 -18.83 3.23 5.57
C MET A 278 -19.25 2.15 6.58
N ARG A 279 -18.73 2.20 7.82
CA ARG A 279 -19.08 1.23 8.86
C ARG A 279 -20.54 1.33 9.27
N GLU A 280 -21.07 2.54 9.43
CA GLU A 280 -22.49 2.74 9.78
C GLU A 280 -23.41 2.17 8.70
N GLU A 281 -23.15 2.44 7.42
CA GLU A 281 -23.94 1.85 6.34
C GLU A 281 -23.79 0.32 6.29
N LEU A 282 -22.57 -0.23 6.46
CA LEU A 282 -22.32 -1.67 6.42
C LEU A 282 -22.91 -2.43 7.61
N ARG A 283 -23.08 -1.80 8.79
CA ARG A 283 -23.77 -2.39 9.94
C ARG A 283 -25.25 -2.66 9.68
N THR A 284 -25.85 -1.97 8.71
CA THR A 284 -27.27 -2.19 8.33
C THR A 284 -27.47 -3.42 7.46
N VAL A 285 -26.38 -4.04 7.00
CA VAL A 285 -26.39 -5.20 6.09
C VAL A 285 -25.77 -6.41 6.79
N ASP A 286 -26.45 -7.54 6.74
CA ASP A 286 -25.82 -8.82 7.07
C ASP A 286 -24.82 -9.17 5.94
N VAL A 287 -23.54 -8.90 6.19
CA VAL A 287 -22.46 -9.05 5.19
C VAL A 287 -22.33 -10.49 4.69
N LYS A 288 -22.60 -11.48 5.54
CA LYS A 288 -22.54 -12.91 5.17
C LYS A 288 -23.72 -13.33 4.30
N ALA A 289 -24.91 -12.87 4.65
CA ALA A 289 -26.15 -13.20 3.94
C ALA A 289 -26.29 -12.40 2.63
N ASN A 290 -25.77 -11.15 2.61
CA ASN A 290 -25.90 -10.23 1.49
C ASN A 290 -24.54 -9.63 1.06
N PRO A 291 -23.56 -10.46 0.67
CA PRO A 291 -22.20 -10.00 0.42
C PRO A 291 -22.07 -9.05 -0.78
N GLU A 292 -22.94 -9.18 -1.80
CA GLU A 292 -22.95 -8.28 -2.95
C GLU A 292 -23.42 -6.86 -2.59
N ALA A 293 -24.44 -6.75 -1.74
CA ALA A 293 -24.89 -5.46 -1.21
C ALA A 293 -23.80 -4.81 -0.34
N ALA A 294 -23.14 -5.60 0.52
CA ALA A 294 -22.01 -5.13 1.33
C ALA A 294 -20.84 -4.67 0.45
N PHE A 295 -20.50 -5.43 -0.60
CA PHE A 295 -19.46 -5.04 -1.56
C PHE A 295 -19.79 -3.71 -2.25
N THR A 296 -21.03 -3.51 -2.66
CA THR A 296 -21.48 -2.28 -3.32
C THR A 296 -21.34 -1.05 -2.41
N LEU A 297 -21.76 -1.17 -1.14
CA LEU A 297 -21.58 -0.11 -0.14
C LEU A 297 -20.10 0.17 0.13
N TRP A 298 -19.31 -0.88 0.32
CA TRP A 298 -17.86 -0.75 0.52
C TRP A 298 -17.20 -0.03 -0.66
N MET A 299 -17.47 -0.42 -1.91
CA MET A 299 -16.90 0.15 -3.12
C MET A 299 -17.22 1.65 -3.23
N LYS A 300 -18.47 2.04 -2.99
CA LYS A 300 -18.90 3.44 -2.98
C LYS A 300 -18.04 4.30 -2.06
N HIS A 301 -17.86 3.86 -0.81
CA HIS A 301 -17.08 4.62 0.18
C HIS A 301 -15.57 4.53 -0.06
N TYR A 302 -15.09 3.36 -0.49
CA TYR A 302 -13.69 3.19 -0.82
C TYR A 302 -13.25 4.17 -1.91
N LEU A 303 -14.04 4.34 -2.96
CA LEU A 303 -13.70 5.28 -4.04
C LEU A 303 -13.81 6.75 -3.63
N ARG A 304 -14.69 7.11 -2.69
CA ARG A 304 -14.67 8.46 -2.08
C ARG A 304 -13.29 8.75 -1.46
N ARG A 305 -12.71 7.76 -0.81
CA ARG A 305 -11.38 7.85 -0.22
C ARG A 305 -10.28 7.97 -1.27
N GLU A 306 -10.31 7.14 -2.30
CA GLU A 306 -9.30 7.16 -3.39
C GLU A 306 -9.39 8.45 -4.22
N ASN A 307 -10.60 8.87 -4.60
CA ASN A 307 -10.80 10.06 -5.41
C ASN A 307 -10.43 11.36 -4.69
N SER A 308 -10.44 11.38 -3.35
CA SER A 308 -10.02 12.54 -2.54
C SER A 308 -8.55 12.53 -2.13
N TYR A 309 -7.73 11.61 -2.68
CA TYR A 309 -6.31 11.51 -2.34
C TYR A 309 -5.53 12.75 -2.81
N MET A 310 -4.69 13.33 -1.94
CA MET A 310 -3.89 14.54 -2.16
C MET A 310 -4.68 15.84 -2.42
N GLN A 311 -6.02 15.85 -2.36
CA GLN A 311 -6.81 17.07 -2.62
C GLN A 311 -6.55 18.19 -1.60
N ASN A 312 -6.49 17.84 -0.32
CA ASN A 312 -6.28 18.82 0.75
C ASN A 312 -4.89 19.45 0.67
N GLU A 313 -3.91 18.67 0.28
CA GLU A 313 -2.50 19.02 0.26
C GLU A 313 -2.12 19.84 -0.98
N SER A 314 -2.55 19.37 -2.16
CA SER A 314 -2.20 19.99 -3.44
C SER A 314 -3.20 21.02 -3.90
N GLN A 315 -4.43 21.02 -3.35
CA GLN A 315 -5.59 21.80 -3.85
C GLN A 315 -5.89 21.53 -5.33
N GLN A 316 -5.45 20.40 -5.85
CA GLN A 316 -5.72 19.94 -7.21
C GLN A 316 -6.74 18.81 -7.18
N GLU A 317 -7.64 18.80 -8.13
CA GLU A 317 -8.48 17.65 -8.37
C GLU A 317 -7.65 16.52 -8.99
N LYS A 318 -7.98 15.28 -8.58
CA LYS A 318 -7.34 14.11 -9.19
C LYS A 318 -7.71 14.07 -10.68
N PHE A 319 -6.71 13.90 -11.54
CA PHE A 319 -6.92 13.91 -13.00
C PHE A 319 -7.90 12.82 -13.45
N HIS A 320 -7.86 11.66 -12.80
CA HIS A 320 -8.80 10.56 -13.02
C HIS A 320 -9.52 10.19 -11.73
N THR A 321 -10.82 10.45 -11.68
CA THR A 321 -11.72 9.88 -10.67
C THR A 321 -12.31 8.56 -11.18
N ARG A 322 -12.50 7.61 -10.27
CA ARG A 322 -13.09 6.30 -10.59
C ARG A 322 -14.54 6.26 -10.14
N GLU A 323 -15.40 5.63 -10.96
CA GLU A 323 -16.78 5.33 -10.60
C GLU A 323 -16.89 4.00 -9.87
N PRO A 324 -17.89 3.83 -8.98
CA PRO A 324 -18.11 2.56 -8.30
C PRO A 324 -18.36 1.41 -9.28
N LEU A 325 -17.62 0.32 -9.08
CA LEU A 325 -17.72 -0.89 -9.87
C LEU A 325 -18.66 -1.90 -9.20
N THR A 326 -19.40 -2.65 -10.01
CA THR A 326 -20.02 -3.90 -9.56
C THR A 326 -18.95 -4.93 -9.24
N LEU A 327 -19.27 -5.98 -8.47
CA LEU A 327 -18.32 -7.06 -8.20
C LEU A 327 -17.76 -7.66 -9.49
N LYS A 328 -18.64 -7.89 -10.47
CA LYS A 328 -18.23 -8.45 -11.76
C LYS A 328 -17.19 -7.56 -12.45
N GLN A 329 -17.46 -6.26 -12.58
CA GLN A 329 -16.53 -5.31 -13.18
C GLN A 329 -15.21 -5.24 -12.38
N PHE A 330 -15.30 -5.23 -11.04
CA PHE A 330 -14.13 -5.21 -10.18
C PHE A 330 -13.24 -6.45 -10.38
N ILE A 331 -13.84 -7.61 -10.53
CA ILE A 331 -13.12 -8.86 -10.83
C ILE A 331 -12.54 -8.84 -12.24
N GLU A 332 -13.30 -8.41 -13.25
CA GLU A 332 -12.87 -8.38 -14.65
C GLU A 332 -11.78 -7.30 -14.93
N GLU A 333 -11.71 -6.27 -14.10
CA GLU A 333 -10.67 -5.24 -14.23
C GLU A 333 -9.28 -5.85 -13.99
N PRO A 334 -8.27 -5.52 -14.81
CA PRO A 334 -6.91 -6.01 -14.61
C PRO A 334 -6.41 -5.79 -13.18
N ASP A 335 -5.75 -6.80 -12.64
CA ASP A 335 -5.13 -6.68 -11.33
C ASP A 335 -3.84 -5.84 -11.44
N THR A 336 -3.81 -4.69 -10.77
CA THR A 336 -2.62 -3.83 -10.71
C THR A 336 -1.58 -4.36 -9.71
N GLY A 337 -1.90 -5.44 -9.00
CA GLY A 337 -1.02 -6.08 -8.02
C GLY A 337 -0.89 -5.32 -6.70
N GLY A 338 -0.88 -4.00 -6.70
CA GLY A 338 -0.63 -3.22 -5.49
C GLY A 338 0.54 -3.76 -4.67
N TYR A 339 0.49 -3.63 -3.35
CA TYR A 339 1.54 -4.18 -2.47
C TYR A 339 1.56 -5.71 -2.43
N ALA A 340 0.45 -6.38 -2.71
CA ALA A 340 0.45 -7.85 -2.87
C ALA A 340 1.28 -8.27 -4.07
N GLY A 341 1.16 -7.57 -5.20
CA GLY A 341 1.97 -7.81 -6.39
C GLY A 341 3.46 -7.68 -6.09
N VAL A 342 3.87 -6.64 -5.36
CA VAL A 342 5.27 -6.46 -4.95
C VAL A 342 5.75 -7.64 -4.10
N ALA A 343 4.96 -8.11 -3.13
CA ALA A 343 5.30 -9.29 -2.32
C ALA A 343 5.50 -10.54 -3.17
N LEU A 344 4.63 -10.76 -4.16
CA LEU A 344 4.71 -11.90 -5.07
C LEU A 344 5.91 -11.81 -6.02
N ASP A 345 6.21 -10.63 -6.53
CA ASP A 345 7.38 -10.38 -7.38
C ASP A 345 8.69 -10.68 -6.63
N ILE A 346 8.79 -10.27 -5.36
CA ILE A 346 9.93 -10.60 -4.50
C ILE A 346 10.02 -12.11 -4.32
N ARG A 347 8.90 -12.78 -4.06
CA ARG A 347 8.87 -14.24 -3.87
C ARG A 347 9.35 -14.98 -5.12
N GLU A 348 8.92 -14.56 -6.29
CA GLU A 348 9.42 -15.13 -7.55
C GLU A 348 10.91 -14.85 -7.74
N ALA A 349 11.35 -13.62 -7.50
CA ALA A 349 12.76 -13.23 -7.64
C ALA A 349 13.67 -14.05 -6.73
N VAL A 350 13.26 -14.29 -5.47
CA VAL A 350 14.04 -15.10 -4.52
C VAL A 350 14.22 -16.54 -4.97
N ASN A 351 13.31 -17.07 -5.76
CA ASN A 351 13.36 -18.46 -6.27
C ASN A 351 13.73 -18.55 -7.75
N SER A 352 13.95 -17.43 -8.40
CA SER A 352 14.31 -17.38 -9.83
C SER A 352 15.82 -17.60 -10.02
N THR A 353 16.16 -18.22 -11.14
CA THR A 353 17.54 -18.23 -11.65
C THR A 353 17.88 -17.01 -12.50
N THR A 354 16.87 -16.17 -12.80
CA THR A 354 17.03 -14.92 -13.57
C THR A 354 17.01 -13.72 -12.64
N THR A 355 17.83 -12.71 -12.94
CA THR A 355 17.86 -11.46 -12.19
C THR A 355 16.57 -10.67 -12.42
N LYS A 356 15.92 -10.25 -11.34
CA LYS A 356 14.79 -9.30 -11.35
C LYS A 356 15.18 -8.05 -10.56
N ARG A 357 14.73 -6.88 -11.01
CA ARG A 357 14.88 -5.62 -10.30
C ARG A 357 13.54 -5.28 -9.66
N ILE A 358 13.51 -5.06 -8.35
CA ILE A 358 12.31 -4.77 -7.58
C ILE A 358 12.65 -3.70 -6.56
N VAL A 359 11.77 -2.71 -6.37
CA VAL A 359 11.94 -1.68 -5.34
C VAL A 359 11.43 -2.22 -4.01
N VAL A 360 12.31 -2.30 -3.02
CA VAL A 360 12.01 -2.77 -1.67
C VAL A 360 12.69 -1.90 -0.62
N SER A 361 12.12 -1.82 0.57
CA SER A 361 12.79 -1.23 1.73
C SER A 361 13.59 -2.31 2.46
N MET A 362 14.88 -2.12 2.56
CA MET A 362 15.80 -3.02 3.24
C MET A 362 16.80 -2.21 4.06
N SER A 363 17.47 -2.86 5.02
CA SER A 363 18.61 -2.27 5.68
C SER A 363 19.75 -2.07 4.67
N ASN A 364 20.36 -0.90 4.71
CA ASN A 364 21.48 -0.53 3.87
C ASN A 364 22.79 -0.57 4.66
N ASN A 365 23.09 -1.71 5.30
CA ASN A 365 24.33 -1.97 6.06
C ASN A 365 24.70 -0.86 7.06
N GLY A 366 23.72 -0.18 7.60
CA GLY A 366 23.90 0.84 8.63
C GLY A 366 24.13 2.27 8.11
N THR A 367 23.93 2.51 6.83
CA THR A 367 23.91 3.86 6.25
C THR A 367 22.50 4.40 6.19
#